data_91c85a8c4543150692a3218a92cb737d
#
_entry.id   91c85a8c4543150692a3218a92cb737d
#
_cell.length_a   1.000
_cell.length_b   1.000
_cell.length_c   1.000
_cell.angle_alpha   90.00
_cell.angle_beta   90.00
_cell.angle_gamma   90.00
#
_symmetry.space_group_name_H-M   'P 1'
#
loop_
_entity.id
_entity.type
_entity.pdbx_description
1 polymer ?
#
loop_
_entity_poly.entity_id
_entity_poly.type
_entity_poly.pdbx_seq_one_letter_code
_entity_poly.pdbx_strand_id
1 'polypeptide(L)'
;MAKKTKKRPSSKGRTSSKKKAARRSVKKKTVKRSNKKSTPKKVVSEKKSVSINPYLTFNGTCEAAFNFYRSVFGGNFPYIGRFKEMPPAEGQPPMTEAQANLIMHVSLPIGNNSMLMGSDSSEEFGHASTIGNNYSISINAVTQAEADKLFHGLSSGGKITMPIGKTFWGAYFGMLTDKFGIQWMVNFDMRPM
;
A
#
# COMPACT_ATOMS: atom_id res chain seq x y z
N MET A 1 -47.09 -42.59 -3.51
CA MET A 1 -48.38 -42.29 -2.87
C MET A 1 -48.40 -40.83 -2.51
N ALA A 2 -49.18 -40.15 -3.21
CA ALA A 2 -50.42 -39.42 -2.96
C ALA A 2 -50.14 -38.02 -2.42
N LYS A 3 -50.33 -36.99 -3.26
CA LYS A 3 -51.54 -36.17 -3.55
C LYS A 3 -51.78 -35.15 -2.43
N LYS A 4 -51.98 -33.91 -2.67
CA LYS A 4 -52.90 -33.02 -3.41
C LYS A 4 -53.04 -31.78 -2.54
N THR A 5 -53.31 -30.63 -2.88
CA THR A 5 -53.92 -29.77 -3.89
C THR A 5 -54.26 -28.41 -3.29
N LYS A 6 -54.06 -27.35 -4.08
CA LYS A 6 -54.99 -26.26 -4.44
C LYS A 6 -55.73 -25.47 -3.35
N LYS A 7 -55.68 -24.14 -3.35
CA LYS A 7 -56.64 -23.25 -4.05
C LYS A 7 -56.44 -21.78 -3.73
N ARG A 8 -56.41 -20.93 -4.77
CA ARG A 8 -56.92 -19.55 -4.78
C ARG A 8 -58.45 -19.61 -4.90
N PRO A 9 -59.24 -18.56 -4.56
CA PRO A 9 -59.48 -17.43 -5.48
C PRO A 9 -59.73 -16.07 -4.80
N SER A 10 -59.51 -14.96 -5.51
CA SER A 10 -60.42 -13.99 -6.17
C SER A 10 -61.42 -13.28 -5.22
N SER A 11 -61.81 -12.04 -5.28
CA SER A 11 -62.03 -11.09 -6.37
C SER A 11 -62.58 -9.75 -5.81
N LYS A 12 -62.35 -8.64 -6.55
CA LYS A 12 -63.28 -7.56 -6.86
C LYS A 12 -63.81 -6.63 -5.74
N GLY A 13 -63.65 -5.35 -6.01
CA GLY A 13 -64.48 -4.28 -5.44
C GLY A 13 -64.05 -2.90 -5.93
N ARG A 14 -64.64 -2.49 -7.04
CA ARG A 14 -64.52 -1.19 -7.69
C ARG A 14 -65.67 -0.33 -7.18
N THR A 15 -65.43 0.93 -6.70
CA THR A 15 -66.44 2.02 -6.78
C THR A 15 -65.75 3.39 -6.93
N SER A 16 -66.25 4.09 -7.92
CA SER A 16 -65.97 5.47 -8.29
C SER A 16 -66.86 6.41 -7.49
N SER A 17 -66.40 7.65 -7.17
CA SER A 17 -67.23 8.86 -7.33
C SER A 17 -66.47 10.15 -7.11
N LYS A 18 -66.43 10.91 -8.13
CA LYS A 18 -66.83 12.33 -8.38
C LYS A 18 -66.35 13.42 -7.44
N LYS A 19 -65.52 14.29 -8.04
CA LYS A 19 -65.58 15.76 -8.12
C LYS A 19 -66.00 16.60 -6.91
N LYS A 20 -65.10 17.47 -6.47
CA LYS A 20 -65.44 18.90 -6.31
C LYS A 20 -64.17 19.76 -6.40
N ALA A 21 -64.23 20.69 -7.33
CA ALA A 21 -63.22 21.75 -7.53
C ALA A 21 -63.39 22.83 -6.44
N ALA A 22 -62.24 23.25 -5.86
CA ALA A 22 -62.19 24.50 -5.12
C ALA A 22 -60.96 25.28 -5.56
N ARG A 23 -61.22 26.35 -6.30
CA ARG A 23 -60.24 27.43 -6.59
C ARG A 23 -59.73 28.01 -5.29
N ARG A 24 -58.41 28.05 -5.10
CA ARG A 24 -57.82 28.92 -4.10
C ARG A 24 -56.56 29.59 -4.67
N SER A 25 -56.63 30.92 -4.59
CA SER A 25 -55.74 31.95 -5.03
C SER A 25 -54.26 31.69 -4.78
N VAL A 26 -53.47 31.94 -5.83
CA VAL A 26 -52.02 32.02 -5.84
C VAL A 26 -51.54 33.26 -5.10
N LYS A 27 -50.98 33.12 -3.89
CA LYS A 27 -50.14 34.15 -3.28
C LYS A 27 -48.70 33.93 -3.77
N LYS A 28 -48.22 34.82 -4.65
CA LYS A 28 -46.81 34.97 -5.01
C LYS A 28 -45.98 35.21 -3.74
N LYS A 29 -45.23 34.24 -3.26
CA LYS A 29 -44.13 34.46 -2.34
C LYS A 29 -42.88 34.78 -3.13
N THR A 30 -42.42 36.00 -3.05
CA THR A 30 -41.13 36.48 -3.55
C THR A 30 -40.02 35.79 -2.75
N VAL A 31 -39.32 34.85 -3.36
CA VAL A 31 -38.12 34.22 -2.78
C VAL A 31 -36.97 35.17 -3.00
N LYS A 32 -36.53 35.82 -1.93
CA LYS A 32 -35.27 36.57 -1.90
C LYS A 32 -34.12 35.53 -2.10
N ARG A 33 -33.54 35.53 -3.28
CA ARG A 33 -32.27 34.87 -3.55
C ARG A 33 -31.16 35.54 -2.73
N SER A 34 -30.74 34.93 -1.63
CA SER A 34 -29.51 35.32 -0.96
C SER A 34 -28.32 34.84 -1.83
N ASN A 35 -27.66 35.78 -2.44
CA ASN A 35 -26.40 35.59 -3.16
C ASN A 35 -25.30 35.25 -2.12
N LYS A 36 -25.13 33.99 -1.80
CA LYS A 36 -23.97 33.52 -1.06
C LYS A 36 -22.78 33.56 -2.02
N LYS A 37 -21.96 34.62 -1.92
CA LYS A 37 -20.65 34.69 -2.56
C LYS A 37 -19.85 33.43 -2.12
N SER A 38 -19.68 32.49 -3.02
CA SER A 38 -18.72 31.41 -2.84
C SER A 38 -17.33 32.01 -2.94
N THR A 39 -16.64 32.07 -1.82
CA THR A 39 -15.20 32.34 -1.77
C THR A 39 -14.48 31.28 -2.61
N PRO A 40 -13.61 31.66 -3.55
CA PRO A 40 -12.86 30.67 -4.32
C PRO A 40 -11.99 29.87 -3.37
N LYS A 41 -12.19 28.54 -3.32
CA LYS A 41 -11.26 27.62 -2.67
C LYS A 41 -9.90 27.83 -3.34
N LYS A 42 -8.95 28.35 -2.56
CA LYS A 42 -7.54 28.45 -2.95
C LYS A 42 -7.08 27.04 -3.32
N VAL A 43 -6.94 26.77 -4.60
CA VAL A 43 -6.28 25.55 -5.10
C VAL A 43 -4.83 25.70 -4.67
N VAL A 44 -4.48 25.06 -3.56
CA VAL A 44 -3.09 24.88 -3.18
C VAL A 44 -2.53 23.91 -4.21
N SER A 45 -1.75 24.42 -5.15
CA SER A 45 -0.97 23.58 -6.05
C SER A 45 -0.04 22.74 -5.17
N GLU A 46 -0.30 21.44 -5.09
CA GLU A 46 0.63 20.51 -4.46
C GLU A 46 1.97 20.65 -5.19
N LYS A 47 2.94 21.26 -4.52
CA LYS A 47 4.32 21.23 -5.01
C LYS A 47 4.71 19.76 -5.10
N LYS A 48 4.93 19.26 -6.30
CA LYS A 48 5.55 17.95 -6.52
C LYS A 48 6.88 17.96 -5.76
N SER A 49 6.94 17.24 -4.65
CA SER A 49 8.17 17.08 -3.88
C SER A 49 8.97 15.90 -4.44
N VAL A 50 10.29 16.03 -4.44
CA VAL A 50 11.18 14.90 -4.72
C VAL A 50 11.02 13.89 -3.60
N SER A 51 10.88 12.61 -3.94
CA SER A 51 10.88 11.49 -2.99
C SER A 51 12.13 10.64 -3.18
N ILE A 52 12.66 10.12 -2.09
CA ILE A 52 13.78 9.16 -2.10
C ILE A 52 13.21 7.83 -1.65
N ASN A 53 13.38 6.83 -2.50
CA ASN A 53 12.89 5.48 -2.23
C ASN A 53 14.07 4.50 -2.28
N PRO A 54 14.23 3.60 -1.30
CA PRO A 54 15.26 2.57 -1.36
C PRO A 54 14.94 1.57 -2.48
N TYR A 55 15.99 1.19 -3.20
CA TYR A 55 15.96 0.13 -4.22
C TYR A 55 16.94 -0.96 -3.83
N LEU A 56 16.46 -2.18 -3.69
CA LEU A 56 17.22 -3.33 -3.23
C LEU A 56 17.45 -4.30 -4.38
N THR A 57 18.67 -4.86 -4.45
CA THR A 57 19.01 -5.84 -5.48
C THR A 57 19.42 -7.14 -4.82
N PHE A 58 18.89 -8.25 -5.30
CA PHE A 58 19.08 -9.58 -4.73
C PHE A 58 19.59 -10.56 -5.80
N ASN A 59 20.31 -11.57 -5.38
CA ASN A 59 20.80 -12.65 -6.26
C ASN A 59 19.80 -13.82 -6.25
N GLY A 60 18.64 -13.64 -6.90
CA GLY A 60 17.61 -14.66 -7.02
C GLY A 60 16.68 -14.82 -5.81
N THR A 61 16.75 -13.93 -4.82
CA THR A 61 15.93 -14.02 -3.60
C THR A 61 14.96 -12.85 -3.42
N CYS A 62 14.80 -12.01 -4.44
CA CYS A 62 13.97 -10.81 -4.37
C CYS A 62 12.51 -11.12 -3.99
N GLU A 63 11.89 -12.13 -4.61
CA GLU A 63 10.50 -12.50 -4.30
C GLU A 63 10.33 -12.95 -2.85
N ALA A 64 11.24 -13.76 -2.34
CA ALA A 64 11.23 -14.21 -0.95
C ALA A 64 11.42 -13.04 0.03
N ALA A 65 12.35 -12.12 -0.29
CA ALA A 65 12.60 -10.91 0.51
C ALA A 65 11.36 -10.00 0.54
N PHE A 66 10.75 -9.72 -0.58
CA PHE A 66 9.58 -8.85 -0.64
C PHE A 66 8.32 -9.48 -0.02
N ASN A 67 8.12 -10.78 -0.13
CA ASN A 67 7.06 -11.48 0.61
C ASN A 67 7.29 -11.38 2.13
N PHE A 68 8.51 -11.47 2.59
CA PHE A 68 8.88 -11.24 3.99
C PHE A 68 8.60 -9.80 4.40
N TYR A 69 9.04 -8.80 3.64
CA TYR A 69 8.76 -7.39 3.96
C TYR A 69 7.27 -7.10 3.97
N ARG A 70 6.51 -7.65 3.04
CA ARG A 70 5.04 -7.54 3.04
C ARG A 70 4.41 -8.12 4.31
N SER A 71 4.94 -9.21 4.84
CA SER A 71 4.45 -9.80 6.10
C SER A 71 4.71 -8.91 7.32
N VAL A 72 5.75 -8.08 7.29
CA VAL A 72 6.13 -7.17 8.37
C VAL A 72 5.41 -5.82 8.27
N PHE A 73 5.49 -5.19 7.09
CA PHE A 73 4.91 -3.86 6.84
C PHE A 73 3.41 -3.90 6.52
N GLY A 74 2.92 -5.03 6.03
CA GLY A 74 1.58 -5.15 5.48
C GLY A 74 1.48 -4.66 4.04
N GLY A 75 0.24 -4.42 3.58
CA GLY A 75 -0.02 -3.91 2.23
C GLY A 75 0.01 -4.97 1.14
N ASN A 76 0.00 -4.49 -0.10
CA ASN A 76 0.08 -5.31 -1.30
C ASN A 76 1.13 -4.73 -2.25
N PHE A 77 1.62 -5.52 -3.17
CA PHE A 77 2.48 -5.05 -4.25
C PHE A 77 1.64 -4.32 -5.30
N PRO A 78 1.80 -3.00 -5.49
CA PRO A 78 1.19 -2.29 -6.63
C PRO A 78 1.71 -2.83 -7.96
N TYR A 79 2.97 -3.29 -7.97
CA TYR A 79 3.59 -3.92 -9.11
C TYR A 79 4.56 -5.00 -8.68
N ILE A 80 4.55 -6.11 -9.41
CA ILE A 80 5.54 -7.17 -9.40
C ILE A 80 5.61 -7.75 -10.81
N GLY A 81 6.77 -7.68 -11.45
CA GLY A 81 7.00 -8.17 -12.80
C GLY A 81 8.24 -9.05 -12.88
N ARG A 82 8.24 -10.01 -13.79
CA ARG A 82 9.33 -10.96 -14.03
C ARG A 82 10.03 -10.65 -15.34
N PHE A 83 11.27 -11.12 -15.49
CA PHE A 83 12.03 -10.91 -16.73
C PHE A 83 11.34 -11.51 -17.97
N LYS A 84 10.58 -12.59 -17.84
CA LYS A 84 9.80 -13.16 -18.96
C LYS A 84 8.71 -12.25 -19.51
N GLU A 85 8.36 -11.19 -18.80
CA GLU A 85 7.38 -10.20 -19.25
C GLU A 85 8.03 -9.11 -20.11
N MET A 86 9.37 -9.10 -20.20
CA MET A 86 10.09 -8.17 -21.05
C MET A 86 9.96 -8.57 -22.52
N PRO A 87 9.85 -7.60 -23.43
CA PRO A 87 10.01 -7.88 -24.86
C PRO A 87 11.37 -8.52 -25.14
N PRO A 88 11.47 -9.49 -26.06
CA PRO A 88 12.75 -10.05 -26.48
C PRO A 88 13.68 -8.93 -26.99
N ALA A 89 14.93 -8.93 -26.52
CA ALA A 89 15.94 -7.99 -27.00
C ALA A 89 16.59 -8.56 -28.29
N GLU A 90 16.65 -7.73 -29.33
CA GLU A 90 17.33 -8.11 -30.58
C GLU A 90 18.79 -8.48 -30.34
N GLY A 91 19.22 -9.62 -30.87
CA GLY A 91 20.61 -10.08 -30.77
C GLY A 91 21.02 -10.72 -29.45
N GLN A 92 20.11 -10.85 -28.48
CA GLN A 92 20.40 -11.59 -27.25
C GLN A 92 19.89 -13.03 -27.33
N PRO A 93 20.62 -14.00 -26.74
CA PRO A 93 20.15 -15.37 -26.64
C PRO A 93 18.88 -15.44 -25.79
N PRO A 94 18.00 -16.43 -26.02
CA PRO A 94 16.81 -16.63 -25.19
C PRO A 94 17.20 -16.84 -23.73
N MET A 95 16.45 -16.22 -22.83
CA MET A 95 16.61 -16.44 -21.39
C MET A 95 16.29 -17.88 -21.03
N THR A 96 17.05 -18.43 -20.09
CA THR A 96 16.69 -19.70 -19.45
C THR A 96 15.41 -19.55 -18.63
N GLU A 97 14.74 -20.66 -18.34
CA GLU A 97 13.53 -20.62 -17.51
C GLU A 97 13.81 -20.04 -16.09
N ALA A 98 14.97 -20.34 -15.54
CA ALA A 98 15.38 -19.79 -14.24
C ALA A 98 15.50 -18.26 -14.29
N GLN A 99 16.18 -17.71 -15.30
CA GLN A 99 16.31 -16.26 -15.53
C GLN A 99 14.96 -15.61 -15.78
N ALA A 100 14.14 -16.21 -16.63
CA ALA A 100 12.82 -15.71 -17.01
C ALA A 100 11.88 -15.55 -15.80
N ASN A 101 12.06 -16.36 -14.75
CA ASN A 101 11.27 -16.33 -13.53
C ASN A 101 11.80 -15.38 -12.44
N LEU A 102 13.01 -14.83 -12.57
CA LEU A 102 13.55 -13.82 -11.66
C LEU A 102 12.68 -12.55 -11.67
N ILE A 103 12.68 -11.83 -10.55
CA ILE A 103 11.96 -10.57 -10.40
C ILE A 103 12.73 -9.46 -11.12
N MET A 104 12.12 -8.92 -12.17
CA MET A 104 12.61 -7.75 -12.88
C MET A 104 12.38 -6.47 -12.08
N HIS A 105 11.23 -6.34 -11.46
CA HIS A 105 10.90 -5.23 -10.58
C HIS A 105 9.74 -5.57 -9.66
N VAL A 106 9.86 -5.14 -8.40
CA VAL A 106 8.78 -5.20 -7.41
C VAL A 106 8.75 -3.89 -6.62
N SER A 107 7.55 -3.48 -6.21
CA SER A 107 7.35 -2.32 -5.35
C SER A 107 6.39 -2.66 -4.21
N LEU A 108 6.71 -2.15 -3.01
CA LEU A 108 5.91 -2.31 -1.79
C LEU A 108 5.83 -0.95 -1.08
N PRO A 109 4.63 -0.37 -0.88
CA PRO A 109 4.46 0.80 -0.05
C PRO A 109 4.87 0.51 1.40
N ILE A 110 5.73 1.34 1.96
CA ILE A 110 6.16 1.28 3.35
C ILE A 110 5.93 2.66 4.00
N GLY A 111 4.97 2.75 4.92
CA GLY A 111 4.55 4.05 5.46
C GLY A 111 3.79 4.92 4.45
N ASN A 112 3.66 6.22 4.76
CA ASN A 112 2.73 7.10 4.04
C ASN A 112 3.23 7.59 2.66
N ASN A 113 4.55 7.73 2.48
CA ASN A 113 5.14 8.34 1.28
C ASN A 113 6.39 7.64 0.78
N SER A 114 6.70 6.46 1.29
CA SER A 114 7.90 5.72 0.91
C SER A 114 7.55 4.41 0.21
N MET A 115 8.32 4.10 -0.82
CA MET A 115 8.20 2.88 -1.59
C MET A 115 9.49 2.08 -1.45
N LEU A 116 9.40 0.86 -0.95
CA LEU A 116 10.49 -0.10 -1.04
C LEU A 116 10.41 -0.77 -2.40
N MET A 117 11.49 -0.72 -3.17
CA MET A 117 11.54 -1.30 -4.50
C MET A 117 12.70 -2.28 -4.59
N GLY A 118 12.64 -3.20 -5.55
CA GLY A 118 13.74 -4.11 -5.76
C GLY A 118 13.61 -4.96 -7.02
N SER A 119 14.69 -5.68 -7.29
CA SER A 119 14.81 -6.64 -8.38
C SER A 119 15.78 -7.74 -8.01
N ASP A 120 15.75 -8.81 -8.78
CA ASP A 120 16.88 -9.73 -8.83
C ASP A 120 17.96 -9.21 -9.80
N SER A 121 19.20 -9.59 -9.53
CA SER A 121 20.33 -9.48 -10.44
C SER A 121 20.96 -10.86 -10.61
N SER A 122 21.65 -11.06 -11.73
CA SER A 122 22.48 -12.22 -11.96
C SER A 122 23.73 -11.81 -12.75
N GLU A 123 24.77 -12.62 -12.72
CA GLU A 123 25.97 -12.38 -13.53
C GLU A 123 25.65 -12.30 -15.03
N GLU A 124 24.61 -13.00 -15.46
CA GLU A 124 24.16 -13.04 -16.87
C GLU A 124 23.46 -11.74 -17.29
N PHE A 125 22.90 -10.95 -16.34
CA PHE A 125 22.33 -9.62 -16.58
C PHE A 125 23.30 -8.48 -16.26
N GLY A 126 24.59 -8.80 -16.13
CA GLY A 126 25.65 -7.80 -15.94
C GLY A 126 26.46 -7.98 -14.67
N HIS A 127 25.85 -7.99 -13.51
CA HIS A 127 26.60 -8.12 -12.23
C HIS A 127 25.74 -8.77 -11.16
N ALA A 128 26.31 -9.75 -10.44
CA ALA A 128 25.76 -10.19 -9.17
C ALA A 128 25.88 -9.05 -8.13
N SER A 129 24.87 -8.91 -7.30
CA SER A 129 24.90 -7.93 -6.22
C SER A 129 25.85 -8.36 -5.12
N THR A 130 26.67 -7.43 -4.65
CA THR A 130 27.54 -7.62 -3.47
C THR A 130 26.86 -7.05 -2.23
N ILE A 131 26.75 -7.84 -1.16
CA ILE A 131 26.23 -7.36 0.11
C ILE A 131 27.28 -6.46 0.76
N GLY A 132 26.89 -5.19 0.98
CA GLY A 132 27.72 -4.19 1.66
C GLY A 132 27.22 -3.89 3.08
N ASN A 133 27.96 -3.11 3.84
CA ASN A 133 27.64 -2.73 5.21
C ASN A 133 27.72 -1.24 5.50
N ASN A 134 27.81 -0.42 4.47
CA ASN A 134 27.96 1.04 4.57
C ASN A 134 26.65 1.81 4.36
N TYR A 135 25.50 1.13 4.47
CA TYR A 135 24.17 1.75 4.41
C TYR A 135 23.22 1.09 5.41
N SER A 136 22.16 1.80 5.75
CA SER A 136 21.03 1.25 6.50
C SER A 136 19.75 1.96 6.08
N ILE A 137 18.65 1.21 6.06
CA ILE A 137 17.33 1.80 5.87
C ILE A 137 16.79 2.18 7.24
N SER A 138 16.56 3.49 7.45
CA SER A 138 16.02 4.00 8.71
C SER A 138 14.51 4.13 8.65
N ILE A 139 13.85 3.57 9.66
CA ILE A 139 12.39 3.61 9.85
C ILE A 139 12.11 4.47 11.07
N ASN A 140 11.26 5.50 10.92
CA ASN A 140 10.74 6.28 12.03
C ASN A 140 9.31 5.81 12.33
N ALA A 141 9.15 5.03 13.39
CA ALA A 141 7.85 4.55 13.86
C ALA A 141 7.08 5.68 14.56
N VAL A 142 5.76 5.63 14.48
CA VAL A 142 4.87 6.63 15.12
C VAL A 142 4.64 6.34 16.59
N THR A 143 4.78 5.07 16.99
CA THR A 143 4.64 4.62 18.39
C THR A 143 5.74 3.62 18.75
N GLN A 144 6.00 3.48 20.05
CA GLN A 144 6.94 2.46 20.54
C GLN A 144 6.47 1.05 20.18
N ALA A 145 5.16 0.77 20.28
CA ALA A 145 4.60 -0.55 19.95
C ALA A 145 4.80 -0.88 18.44
N GLU A 146 4.73 0.12 17.55
CA GLU A 146 5.04 -0.05 16.14
C GLU A 146 6.53 -0.31 15.94
N ALA A 147 7.40 0.41 16.65
CA ALA A 147 8.85 0.18 16.62
C ALA A 147 9.19 -1.25 17.04
N ASP A 148 8.60 -1.75 18.13
CA ASP A 148 8.78 -3.12 18.60
C ASP A 148 8.32 -4.14 17.55
N LYS A 149 7.12 -3.94 16.98
CA LYS A 149 6.57 -4.81 15.93
C LYS A 149 7.49 -4.90 14.72
N LEU A 150 7.94 -3.75 14.21
CA LEU A 150 8.81 -3.68 13.04
C LEU A 150 10.18 -4.28 13.32
N PHE A 151 10.78 -3.95 14.47
CA PHE A 151 12.08 -4.48 14.87
C PHE A 151 12.08 -6.00 15.01
N HIS A 152 11.10 -6.56 15.74
CA HIS A 152 11.01 -8.01 15.91
C HIS A 152 10.63 -8.73 14.62
N GLY A 153 9.76 -8.12 13.81
CA GLY A 153 9.41 -8.67 12.49
C GLY A 153 10.63 -8.77 11.59
N LEU A 154 11.36 -7.66 11.41
CA LEU A 154 12.53 -7.60 10.53
C LEU A 154 13.71 -8.43 11.04
N SER A 155 13.88 -8.58 12.36
CA SER A 155 14.96 -9.36 12.94
C SER A 155 14.75 -10.88 12.86
N SER A 156 13.56 -11.32 12.46
CA SER A 156 13.24 -12.75 12.37
C SER A 156 14.13 -13.49 11.35
N GLY A 157 14.96 -14.41 11.84
CA GLY A 157 15.94 -15.13 11.02
C GLY A 157 17.17 -14.32 10.63
N GLY A 158 17.27 -13.06 11.10
CA GLY A 158 18.40 -12.16 10.90
C GLY A 158 19.29 -12.04 12.13
N LYS A 159 20.06 -10.94 12.19
CA LYS A 159 21.01 -10.64 13.28
C LYS A 159 20.70 -9.29 13.88
N ILE A 160 20.43 -9.24 15.17
CA ILE A 160 20.35 -7.99 15.93
C ILE A 160 21.79 -7.48 16.14
N THR A 161 22.07 -6.27 15.66
CA THR A 161 23.37 -5.61 15.83
C THR A 161 23.35 -4.63 17.00
N MET A 162 22.19 -4.03 17.30
CA MET A 162 21.92 -3.25 18.51
C MET A 162 20.50 -3.55 18.99
N PRO A 163 20.31 -4.12 20.19
CA PRO A 163 18.97 -4.37 20.75
C PRO A 163 18.14 -3.10 20.81
N ILE A 164 16.84 -3.20 20.51
CA ILE A 164 15.96 -2.04 20.61
C ILE A 164 15.78 -1.63 22.05
N GLY A 165 15.91 -0.34 22.34
CA GLY A 165 15.82 0.18 23.71
C GLY A 165 15.91 1.69 23.77
N LYS A 166 15.73 2.23 24.99
CA LYS A 166 15.86 3.67 25.25
C LYS A 166 17.33 4.10 25.16
N THR A 167 17.57 5.19 24.49
CA THR A 167 18.90 5.77 24.29
C THR A 167 19.07 7.05 25.08
N PHE A 168 20.31 7.45 25.33
CA PHE A 168 20.63 8.68 26.07
C PHE A 168 20.24 9.97 25.33
N TRP A 169 20.05 9.89 23.99
CA TRP A 169 19.63 11.03 23.18
C TRP A 169 18.12 11.20 23.04
N GLY A 170 17.31 10.40 23.76
CA GLY A 170 15.87 10.56 23.83
C GLY A 170 15.08 9.80 22.75
N ALA A 171 15.65 8.76 22.19
CA ALA A 171 14.99 7.89 21.25
C ALA A 171 14.82 6.47 21.81
N TYR A 172 13.85 5.75 21.27
CA TYR A 172 13.73 4.30 21.36
C TYR A 172 14.25 3.73 20.04
N PHE A 173 15.42 3.06 20.07
CA PHE A 173 16.19 2.78 18.87
C PHE A 173 16.81 1.40 18.91
N GLY A 174 16.92 0.78 17.74
CA GLY A 174 17.62 -0.49 17.56
C GLY A 174 18.10 -0.69 16.13
N MET A 175 19.07 -1.58 15.95
CA MET A 175 19.66 -1.91 14.64
C MET A 175 19.71 -3.41 14.43
N LEU A 176 19.50 -3.83 13.20
CA LEU A 176 19.55 -5.23 12.79
C LEU A 176 20.00 -5.37 11.34
N THR A 177 20.45 -6.57 11.00
CA THR A 177 20.57 -7.06 9.62
C THR A 177 19.54 -8.16 9.46
N ASP A 178 18.66 -8.07 8.46
CA ASP A 178 17.67 -9.09 8.22
C ASP A 178 18.29 -10.37 7.60
N LYS A 179 17.47 -11.39 7.43
CA LYS A 179 17.91 -12.67 6.86
C LYS A 179 18.33 -12.62 5.38
N PHE A 180 18.09 -11.50 4.71
CA PHE A 180 18.50 -11.25 3.32
C PHE A 180 19.72 -10.33 3.22
N GLY A 181 20.29 -9.92 4.37
CA GLY A 181 21.48 -9.08 4.45
C GLY A 181 21.22 -7.58 4.42
N ILE A 182 19.96 -7.15 4.43
CA ILE A 182 19.61 -5.73 4.44
C ILE A 182 19.69 -5.20 5.87
N GLN A 183 20.34 -4.03 6.02
CA GLN A 183 20.53 -3.37 7.30
C GLN A 183 19.40 -2.39 7.57
N TRP A 184 18.84 -2.47 8.78
CA TRP A 184 17.72 -1.67 9.23
C TRP A 184 18.03 -0.95 10.53
N MET A 185 17.58 0.28 10.63
CA MET A 185 17.50 1.06 11.86
C MET A 185 16.02 1.32 12.16
N VAL A 186 15.58 1.00 13.36
CA VAL A 186 14.23 1.30 13.81
C VAL A 186 14.30 2.34 14.92
N ASN A 187 13.61 3.45 14.74
CA ASN A 187 13.63 4.60 15.61
C ASN A 187 12.20 5.02 15.98
N PHE A 188 12.02 5.38 17.25
CA PHE A 188 10.85 6.11 17.72
C PHE A 188 11.34 7.27 18.59
N ASP A 189 10.97 8.51 18.23
CA ASP A 189 11.32 9.70 19.03
C ASP A 189 10.44 9.78 20.27
N MET A 190 11.04 9.69 21.46
CA MET A 190 10.30 9.74 22.73
C MET A 190 10.10 11.18 23.23
N ARG A 191 10.67 12.18 22.56
CA ARG A 191 10.50 13.58 22.95
C ARG A 191 9.09 14.05 22.60
N PRO A 192 8.39 14.78 23.46
CA PRO A 192 7.11 15.38 23.10
C PRO A 192 7.30 16.35 21.92
N MET A 193 6.42 16.23 20.94
CA MET A 193 6.31 17.19 19.84
C MET A 193 5.64 18.47 20.32
#